data_8b4e8feaa9e618f261201376da411b9c
#
_entry.id   8b4e8feaa9e618f261201376da411b9c
#
_cell.length_a   1.000
_cell.length_b   1.000
_cell.length_c   1.000
_cell.angle_alpha   90.00
_cell.angle_beta   90.00
_cell.angle_gamma   90.00
#
_symmetry.space_group_name_H-M   'P 1'
#
loop_
_entity.id
_entity.type
_entity.pdbx_description
1 polymer ?
#
loop_
_entity_poly.entity_id
_entity_poly.type
_entity_poly.pdbx_seq_one_letter_code
_entity_poly.pdbx_strand_id
1 'polypeptide(L)'
;MVLVGLLAANSVHADIMGKPDVADGNTIIIAGEAVRLYGIDAPELAQTCSDADGKVWACGKESMYALLRFLENHWVTCKEGRRDQSGFRSMVCFAGPYDIGAKMVHDGWALALDQERADYLLQQHNAMTAKRGVWRGGFMKPWEWRRAVRGQR
;
A
#
# COMPACT_ATOMS: atom_id res chain seq x y z
N MET A 1 -13.80 51.28 5.25
CA MET A 1 -14.21 49.88 5.21
C MET A 1 -13.06 49.11 4.59
N VAL A 2 -12.20 48.46 5.39
CA VAL A 2 -11.01 47.74 4.92
C VAL A 2 -11.40 46.28 4.74
N LEU A 3 -11.38 45.79 3.49
CA LEU A 3 -11.55 44.37 3.20
C LEU A 3 -10.25 43.63 3.53
N VAL A 4 -10.26 42.86 4.61
CA VAL A 4 -9.21 41.90 4.91
C VAL A 4 -9.48 40.63 4.07
N GLY A 5 -8.74 40.50 2.95
CA GLY A 5 -8.79 39.26 2.16
C GLY A 5 -8.15 38.11 2.94
N LEU A 6 -8.93 37.08 3.29
CA LEU A 6 -8.39 35.81 3.78
C LEU A 6 -7.65 35.11 2.62
N LEU A 7 -6.33 35.12 2.66
CA LEU A 7 -5.51 34.24 1.84
C LEU A 7 -5.67 32.83 2.37
N ALA A 8 -6.43 31.98 1.68
CA ALA A 8 -6.45 30.55 1.92
C ALA A 8 -5.05 30.00 1.58
N ALA A 9 -4.28 29.64 2.61
CA ALA A 9 -3.03 28.93 2.43
C ALA A 9 -3.34 27.53 1.86
N ASN A 10 -3.12 27.36 0.55
CA ASN A 10 -3.08 26.05 -0.08
C ASN A 10 -1.88 25.30 0.55
N SER A 11 -2.14 24.32 1.41
CA SER A 11 -1.11 23.43 1.92
C SER A 11 -0.58 22.61 0.75
N VAL A 12 0.49 23.08 0.13
CA VAL A 12 1.30 22.28 -0.78
C VAL A 12 1.90 21.16 0.06
N HIS A 13 1.39 19.94 -0.11
CA HIS A 13 1.97 18.77 0.55
C HIS A 13 3.31 18.50 -0.14
N ALA A 14 4.40 18.79 0.57
CA ALA A 14 5.75 18.58 0.07
C ALA A 14 6.00 17.08 -0.19
N ASP A 15 6.71 16.80 -1.29
CA ASP A 15 7.27 15.48 -1.57
C ASP A 15 8.13 15.01 -0.39
N ILE A 16 8.13 13.72 -0.11
CA ILE A 16 9.01 13.10 0.88
C ILE A 16 10.01 12.22 0.17
N MET A 17 11.26 12.31 0.57
CA MET A 17 12.34 11.54 -0.03
C MET A 17 13.26 10.98 1.05
N GLY A 18 13.69 9.73 0.90
CA GLY A 18 14.64 9.13 1.83
C GLY A 18 14.80 7.62 1.64
N LYS A 19 15.62 7.04 2.50
CA LYS A 19 15.70 5.59 2.66
C LYS A 19 14.53 5.15 3.54
N PRO A 20 13.66 4.23 3.09
CA PRO A 20 12.50 3.82 3.85
C PRO A 20 12.81 2.68 4.81
N ASP A 21 12.08 2.63 5.93
CA ASP A 21 11.78 1.41 6.67
C ASP A 21 10.40 0.89 6.25
N VAL A 22 10.12 -0.40 6.44
CA VAL A 22 8.85 -1.02 6.07
C VAL A 22 8.09 -1.44 7.32
N ALA A 23 6.87 -0.93 7.46
CA ALA A 23 5.99 -1.26 8.60
C ALA A 23 5.09 -2.46 8.29
N ASP A 24 4.51 -2.52 7.11
CA ASP A 24 3.66 -3.61 6.61
C ASP A 24 3.67 -3.65 5.07
N GLY A 25 2.78 -4.44 4.44
CA GLY A 25 2.78 -4.64 2.99
C GLY A 25 2.38 -3.42 2.14
N ASN A 26 1.87 -2.35 2.75
CA ASN A 26 1.52 -1.09 2.07
C ASN A 26 1.84 0.18 2.87
N THR A 27 2.65 0.07 3.93
CA THR A 27 3.07 1.21 4.76
C THR A 27 4.58 1.24 4.91
N ILE A 28 5.18 2.37 4.57
CA ILE A 28 6.61 2.65 4.77
C ILE A 28 6.79 3.80 5.75
N ILE A 29 7.94 3.82 6.42
CA ILE A 29 8.38 4.95 7.25
C ILE A 29 9.53 5.62 6.52
N ILE A 30 9.36 6.88 6.17
CA ILE A 30 10.35 7.64 5.40
C ILE A 30 10.51 9.03 6.02
N ALA A 31 11.74 9.43 6.27
CA ALA A 31 12.06 10.69 6.97
C ALA A 31 11.31 10.84 8.33
N GLY A 32 11.08 9.71 9.04
CA GLY A 32 10.38 9.67 10.33
C GLY A 32 8.84 9.77 10.23
N GLU A 33 8.28 9.80 9.03
CA GLU A 33 6.83 9.85 8.80
C GLU A 33 6.31 8.53 8.21
N ALA A 34 5.22 8.01 8.78
CA ALA A 34 4.52 6.84 8.23
C ALA A 34 3.70 7.26 7.01
N VAL A 35 3.98 6.64 5.88
CA VAL A 35 3.33 6.88 4.58
C VAL A 35 2.67 5.60 4.10
N ARG A 36 1.38 5.67 3.83
CA ARG A 36 0.62 4.59 3.19
C ARG A 36 0.75 4.70 1.67
N LEU A 37 1.05 3.60 1.01
CA LEU A 37 1.09 3.55 -0.45
C LEU A 37 -0.31 3.74 -1.02
N TYR A 38 -0.51 4.81 -1.80
CA TYR A 38 -1.81 5.18 -2.36
C TYR A 38 -2.27 4.19 -3.43
N GLY A 39 -3.54 3.87 -3.41
CA GLY A 39 -4.19 3.05 -4.44
C GLY A 39 -4.05 1.55 -4.26
N ILE A 40 -3.47 1.08 -3.15
CA ILE A 40 -3.33 -0.34 -2.84
C ILE A 40 -3.73 -0.67 -1.41
N ASP A 41 -4.09 -1.93 -1.19
CA ASP A 41 -4.31 -2.50 0.14
C ASP A 41 -3.67 -3.89 0.22
N ALA A 42 -2.79 -4.09 1.18
CA ALA A 42 -2.06 -5.33 1.39
C ALA A 42 -2.66 -6.15 2.54
N PRO A 43 -2.46 -7.48 2.57
CA PRO A 43 -2.83 -8.28 3.72
C PRO A 43 -2.24 -7.73 5.01
N GLU A 44 -3.05 -7.68 6.07
CA GLU A 44 -2.61 -7.25 7.40
C GLU A 44 -1.52 -8.18 7.96
N LEU A 45 -0.59 -7.68 8.77
CA LEU A 45 0.54 -8.47 9.29
C LEU A 45 0.13 -9.79 9.94
N ALA A 46 -1.01 -9.82 10.64
CA ALA A 46 -1.55 -11.01 11.27
C ALA A 46 -2.42 -11.86 10.34
N GLN A 47 -2.65 -11.41 9.11
CA GLN A 47 -3.51 -12.12 8.17
C GLN A 47 -2.83 -13.37 7.64
N THR A 48 -3.60 -14.45 7.58
CA THR A 48 -3.21 -15.71 6.94
C THR A 48 -4.03 -15.96 5.68
N CYS A 49 -3.43 -16.70 4.75
CA CYS A 49 -4.03 -17.14 3.49
C CYS A 49 -3.83 -18.67 3.36
N SER A 50 -4.45 -19.29 2.38
CA SER A 50 -4.18 -20.67 2.00
C SER A 50 -3.56 -20.75 0.61
N ASP A 51 -2.71 -21.73 0.36
CA ASP A 51 -2.23 -22.06 -0.98
C ASP A 51 -3.23 -22.95 -1.74
N ALA A 52 -2.86 -23.40 -2.94
CA ALA A 52 -3.70 -24.26 -3.77
C ALA A 52 -4.03 -25.61 -3.12
N ASP A 53 -3.18 -26.10 -2.21
CA ASP A 53 -3.35 -27.35 -1.48
C ASP A 53 -4.08 -27.15 -0.15
N GLY A 54 -4.52 -25.91 0.15
CA GLY A 54 -5.19 -25.55 1.39
C GLY A 54 -4.26 -25.33 2.58
N LYS A 55 -2.93 -25.36 2.38
CA LYS A 55 -1.96 -25.10 3.43
C LYS A 55 -1.97 -23.63 3.82
N VAL A 56 -2.12 -23.37 5.12
CA VAL A 56 -2.13 -22.01 5.68
C VAL A 56 -0.72 -21.41 5.71
N TRP A 57 -0.61 -20.13 5.34
CA TRP A 57 0.64 -19.37 5.34
C TRP A 57 0.42 -17.90 5.74
N ALA A 58 1.45 -17.26 6.25
CA ALA A 58 1.40 -15.89 6.80
C ALA A 58 1.51 -14.83 5.69
N CYS A 59 0.46 -14.68 4.89
CA CYS A 59 0.48 -13.78 3.72
C CYS A 59 0.72 -12.31 4.05
N GLY A 60 0.28 -11.83 5.21
CA GLY A 60 0.56 -10.47 5.65
C GLY A 60 2.06 -10.23 5.89
N LYS A 61 2.74 -11.17 6.54
CA LYS A 61 4.19 -11.10 6.74
C LYS A 61 4.95 -11.23 5.42
N GLU A 62 4.53 -12.13 4.55
CA GLU A 62 5.17 -12.31 3.24
C GLU A 62 5.02 -11.06 2.36
N SER A 63 3.86 -10.40 2.41
CA SER A 63 3.66 -9.11 1.72
C SER A 63 4.61 -8.04 2.26
N MET A 64 4.74 -7.90 3.58
CA MET A 64 5.70 -6.99 4.20
C MET A 64 7.15 -7.31 3.76
N TYR A 65 7.56 -8.59 3.81
CA TYR A 65 8.91 -8.99 3.37
C TYR A 65 9.14 -8.77 1.88
N ALA A 66 8.12 -8.92 1.04
CA ALA A 66 8.24 -8.61 -0.39
C ALA A 66 8.53 -7.12 -0.61
N LEU A 67 7.83 -6.24 0.07
CA LEU A 67 8.09 -4.80 0.04
C LEU A 67 9.48 -4.48 0.60
N LEU A 68 9.86 -5.06 1.73
CA LEU A 68 11.18 -4.86 2.33
C LEU A 68 12.32 -5.25 1.38
N ARG A 69 12.26 -6.46 0.79
CA ARG A 69 13.27 -6.91 -0.19
C ARG A 69 13.33 -6.01 -1.43
N PHE A 70 12.18 -5.54 -1.90
CA PHE A 70 12.15 -4.62 -3.04
C PHE A 70 12.80 -3.28 -2.72
N LEU A 71 12.64 -2.76 -1.50
CA LEU A 71 13.13 -1.44 -1.10
C LEU A 71 14.53 -1.43 -0.47
N GLU A 72 15.10 -2.59 -0.15
CA GLU A 72 16.34 -2.73 0.65
C GLU A 72 17.49 -1.80 0.20
N ASN A 73 17.67 -1.64 -1.11
CA ASN A 73 18.76 -0.83 -1.69
C ASN A 73 18.24 0.39 -2.46
N HIS A 74 16.99 0.80 -2.24
CA HIS A 74 16.39 1.89 -2.97
C HIS A 74 16.22 3.15 -2.12
N TRP A 75 16.50 4.27 -2.74
CA TRP A 75 16.03 5.57 -2.30
C TRP A 75 14.61 5.78 -2.82
N VAL A 76 13.70 6.21 -1.98
CA VAL A 76 12.28 6.34 -2.31
C VAL A 76 11.89 7.82 -2.35
N THR A 77 11.09 8.18 -3.35
CA THR A 77 10.44 9.50 -3.46
C THR A 77 8.94 9.30 -3.48
N CYS A 78 8.23 9.93 -2.55
CA CYS A 78 6.76 9.90 -2.46
C CYS A 78 6.17 11.26 -2.82
N LYS A 79 5.14 11.27 -3.65
CA LYS A 79 4.50 12.46 -4.23
C LYS A 79 2.98 12.42 -4.06
N GLU A 80 2.34 13.58 -4.22
CA GLU A 80 0.88 13.71 -4.31
C GLU A 80 0.11 13.13 -3.12
N GLY A 81 0.59 13.41 -1.90
CA GLY A 81 -0.01 12.85 -0.70
C GLY A 81 -1.36 13.45 -0.34
N ARG A 82 -2.24 12.59 0.15
CA ARG A 82 -3.47 12.96 0.87
C ARG A 82 -3.39 12.44 2.30
N ARG A 83 -4.13 13.06 3.22
CA ARG A 83 -4.37 12.44 4.52
C ARG A 83 -5.65 11.64 4.44
N ASP A 84 -5.59 10.37 4.86
CA ASP A 84 -6.78 9.55 5.00
C ASP A 84 -7.57 9.94 6.28
N GLN A 85 -8.73 9.31 6.48
CA GLN A 85 -9.58 9.58 7.65
C GLN A 85 -8.90 9.24 9.00
N SER A 86 -7.85 8.42 8.98
CA SER A 86 -7.05 8.07 10.15
C SER A 86 -5.88 9.03 10.39
N GLY A 87 -5.72 10.06 9.53
CA GLY A 87 -4.64 11.03 9.60
C GLY A 87 -3.31 10.58 8.97
N PHE A 88 -3.23 9.35 8.42
CA PHE A 88 -2.05 8.89 7.69
C PHE A 88 -1.92 9.61 6.35
N ARG A 89 -0.70 9.95 5.97
CA ARG A 89 -0.43 10.38 4.60
C ARG A 89 -0.48 9.17 3.67
N SER A 90 -1.26 9.29 2.62
CA SER A 90 -1.35 8.31 1.53
C SER A 90 -0.75 8.93 0.29
N MET A 91 0.31 8.33 -0.27
CA MET A 91 1.14 8.94 -1.32
C MET A 91 1.49 7.91 -2.39
N VAL A 92 1.70 8.39 -3.61
CA VAL A 92 2.32 7.60 -4.67
C VAL A 92 3.84 7.64 -4.49
N CYS A 93 4.45 6.48 -4.30
CA CYS A 93 5.87 6.35 -3.99
C CYS A 93 6.61 5.59 -5.09
N PHE A 94 7.82 6.04 -5.37
CA PHE A 94 8.68 5.52 -6.43
C PHE A 94 10.04 5.10 -5.88
N ALA A 95 10.49 3.94 -6.34
CA ALA A 95 11.86 3.44 -6.15
C ALA A 95 12.58 3.50 -7.50
N GLY A 96 13.35 4.56 -7.74
CA GLY A 96 13.85 4.87 -9.07
C GLY A 96 12.70 5.06 -10.07
N PRO A 97 12.68 4.33 -11.20
CA PRO A 97 11.60 4.44 -12.19
C PRO A 97 10.35 3.63 -11.82
N TYR A 98 10.37 2.86 -10.74
CA TYR A 98 9.29 1.92 -10.41
C TYR A 98 8.29 2.55 -9.46
N ASP A 99 7.01 2.56 -9.86
CA ASP A 99 5.88 2.80 -8.97
C ASP A 99 5.76 1.60 -8.01
N ILE A 100 5.95 1.87 -6.71
CA ILE A 100 5.99 0.83 -5.67
C ILE A 100 4.62 0.15 -5.54
N GLY A 101 3.53 0.92 -5.59
CA GLY A 101 2.17 0.39 -5.52
C GLY A 101 1.87 -0.54 -6.70
N ALA A 102 2.17 -0.09 -7.92
CA ALA A 102 2.01 -0.91 -9.13
C ALA A 102 2.82 -2.23 -9.05
N LYS A 103 4.05 -2.16 -8.53
CA LYS A 103 4.92 -3.33 -8.35
C LYS A 103 4.34 -4.33 -7.36
N MET A 104 3.87 -3.86 -6.20
CA MET A 104 3.25 -4.71 -5.17
C MET A 104 1.99 -5.41 -5.70
N VAL A 105 1.16 -4.70 -6.48
CA VAL A 105 -0.02 -5.29 -7.10
C VAL A 105 0.37 -6.30 -8.19
N HIS A 106 1.32 -5.94 -9.08
CA HIS A 106 1.79 -6.82 -10.15
C HIS A 106 2.36 -8.14 -9.62
N ASP A 107 3.09 -8.10 -8.50
CA ASP A 107 3.66 -9.30 -7.88
C ASP A 107 2.65 -10.06 -7.00
N GLY A 108 1.44 -9.53 -6.84
CA GLY A 108 0.35 -10.16 -6.11
C GLY A 108 0.46 -10.02 -4.58
N TRP A 109 1.20 -9.03 -4.08
CA TRP A 109 1.39 -8.78 -2.65
C TRP A 109 0.43 -7.74 -2.08
N ALA A 110 -0.29 -7.03 -2.95
CA ALA A 110 -1.36 -6.10 -2.59
C ALA A 110 -2.47 -6.16 -3.64
N LEU A 111 -3.64 -5.65 -3.26
CA LEU A 111 -4.79 -5.50 -4.14
C LEU A 111 -4.89 -4.04 -4.58
N ALA A 112 -5.29 -3.82 -5.84
CA ALA A 112 -5.60 -2.49 -6.33
C ALA A 112 -6.91 -1.98 -5.72
N LEU A 113 -6.92 -0.72 -5.30
CA LEU A 113 -8.12 0.02 -4.93
C LEU A 113 -8.59 0.80 -6.17
N ASP A 114 -9.55 0.24 -6.90
CA ASP A 114 -10.04 0.75 -8.18
C ASP A 114 -10.55 2.19 -8.11
N GLN A 115 -11.17 2.57 -7.00
CA GLN A 115 -11.66 3.93 -6.75
C GLN A 115 -10.52 4.95 -6.56
N GLU A 116 -9.30 4.50 -6.22
CA GLU A 116 -8.13 5.35 -6.04
C GLU A 116 -7.22 5.31 -7.27
N ARG A 117 -6.89 4.11 -7.77
CA ARG A 117 -5.95 3.87 -8.87
C ARG A 117 -6.45 2.77 -9.81
N ALA A 118 -7.41 3.12 -10.66
CA ALA A 118 -7.94 2.20 -11.67
C ALA A 118 -6.86 1.70 -12.65
N ASP A 119 -5.78 2.44 -12.86
CA ASP A 119 -4.63 2.05 -13.67
C ASP A 119 -3.85 0.85 -13.11
N TYR A 120 -4.00 0.52 -11.80
CA TYR A 120 -3.40 -0.68 -11.21
C TYR A 120 -4.20 -1.97 -11.48
N LEU A 121 -5.41 -1.88 -12.02
CA LEU A 121 -6.24 -3.06 -12.31
C LEU A 121 -5.61 -4.00 -13.34
N LEU A 122 -4.85 -3.47 -14.30
CA LEU A 122 -4.11 -4.30 -15.26
C LEU A 122 -3.03 -5.13 -14.55
N GLN A 123 -2.28 -4.52 -13.62
CA GLN A 123 -1.27 -5.22 -12.82
C GLN A 123 -1.92 -6.32 -11.97
N GLN A 124 -3.08 -6.02 -11.36
CA GLN A 124 -3.83 -7.01 -10.60
C GLN A 124 -4.30 -8.19 -11.46
N HIS A 125 -4.87 -7.91 -12.63
CA HIS A 125 -5.27 -8.95 -13.57
C HIS A 125 -4.10 -9.87 -13.94
N ASN A 126 -2.93 -9.29 -14.22
CA ASN A 126 -1.71 -10.04 -14.53
C ASN A 126 -1.24 -10.91 -13.33
N ALA A 127 -1.35 -10.40 -12.10
CA ALA A 127 -1.03 -11.16 -10.90
C ALA A 127 -1.99 -12.34 -10.69
N MET A 128 -3.30 -12.12 -10.88
CA MET A 128 -4.35 -13.14 -10.78
C MET A 128 -4.13 -14.27 -11.80
N THR A 129 -3.93 -13.91 -13.06
CA THR A 129 -3.74 -14.87 -14.15
C THR A 129 -2.50 -15.73 -13.93
N ALA A 130 -1.41 -15.12 -13.45
CA ALA A 130 -0.15 -15.81 -13.15
C ALA A 130 -0.11 -16.44 -11.76
N LYS A 131 -1.19 -16.35 -10.97
CA LYS A 131 -1.29 -16.86 -9.59
C LYS A 131 -0.14 -16.40 -8.67
N ARG A 132 0.25 -15.12 -8.80
CA ARG A 132 1.34 -14.56 -8.00
C ARG A 132 0.87 -14.16 -6.61
N GLY A 133 1.76 -14.24 -5.63
CA GLY A 133 1.53 -13.79 -4.26
C GLY A 133 0.28 -14.41 -3.63
N VAL A 134 -0.67 -13.59 -3.19
CA VAL A 134 -1.92 -14.05 -2.56
C VAL A 134 -2.84 -14.80 -3.53
N TRP A 135 -2.69 -14.59 -4.83
CA TRP A 135 -3.51 -15.22 -5.86
C TRP A 135 -3.19 -16.69 -6.12
N ARG A 136 -2.17 -17.24 -5.43
CA ARG A 136 -1.81 -18.68 -5.51
C ARG A 136 -2.80 -19.60 -4.81
N GLY A 137 -3.76 -19.06 -4.06
CA GLY A 137 -4.77 -19.83 -3.36
C GLY A 137 -5.89 -18.96 -2.79
N GLY A 138 -6.47 -19.38 -1.68
CA GLY A 138 -7.57 -18.68 -1.01
C GLY A 138 -7.10 -17.60 -0.05
N PHE A 139 -7.75 -16.44 -0.09
CA PHE A 139 -7.52 -15.37 0.87
C PHE A 139 -8.77 -14.50 1.05
N MET A 140 -8.87 -13.86 2.19
CA MET A 140 -9.84 -12.81 2.45
C MET A 140 -9.24 -11.48 2.02
N LYS A 141 -10.03 -10.60 1.39
CA LYS A 141 -9.53 -9.26 1.05
C LYS A 141 -9.17 -8.48 2.32
N PRO A 142 -8.10 -7.66 2.34
CA PRO A 142 -7.62 -7.02 3.56
C PRO A 142 -8.70 -6.23 4.31
N TRP A 143 -9.52 -5.47 3.60
CA TRP A 143 -10.64 -4.70 4.20
C TRP A 143 -11.75 -5.57 4.77
N GLU A 144 -11.99 -6.75 4.20
CA GLU A 144 -12.96 -7.73 4.72
C GLU A 144 -12.40 -8.37 5.99
N TRP A 145 -11.12 -8.72 5.99
CA TRP A 145 -10.43 -9.26 7.16
C TRP A 145 -10.45 -8.29 8.34
N ARG A 146 -10.16 -7.00 8.11
CA ARG A 146 -10.26 -5.96 9.15
C ARG A 146 -11.67 -5.85 9.72
N ARG A 147 -12.71 -5.96 8.88
CA ARG A 147 -14.11 -5.96 9.37
C ARG A 147 -14.42 -7.18 10.20
N ALA A 148 -14.00 -8.37 9.77
CA ALA A 148 -14.22 -9.62 10.49
C ALA A 148 -13.56 -9.60 11.88
N VAL A 149 -12.31 -9.15 11.98
CA VAL A 149 -11.59 -9.06 13.28
C VAL A 149 -12.22 -8.03 14.22
N ARG A 150 -12.70 -6.90 13.70
CA ARG A 150 -13.40 -5.88 14.53
C ARG A 150 -14.75 -6.36 15.03
N GLY A 151 -15.45 -7.18 14.26
CA GLY A 151 -16.76 -7.76 14.66
C GLY A 151 -16.64 -8.86 15.72
N GLN A 152 -15.42 -9.34 16.04
CA GLN A 152 -15.15 -10.34 17.07
C GLN A 152 -14.76 -9.73 18.43
N ARG A 153 -14.65 -8.41 18.54
CA ARG A 153 -14.38 -7.67 19.78
C ARG A 153 -15.66 -7.06 20.34
#